data_4e1013014120ee7677729b7469d766fd
#
_entry.id   4e1013014120ee7677729b7469d766fd
#
_cell.length_a   1.000
_cell.length_b   1.000
_cell.length_c   1.000
_cell.angle_alpha   90.00
_cell.angle_beta   90.00
_cell.angle_gamma   90.00
#
_symmetry.space_group_name_H-M   'P 1'
#
loop_
_entity.id
_entity.type
_entity.pdbx_description
1 polymer ?
#
loop_
_entity_poly.entity_id
_entity_poly.type
_entity_poly.pdbx_seq_one_letter_code
_entity_poly.pdbx_strand_id
1 'polypeptide(L)'
;EALVVKKQEFKKGMILVDGHGNFGSIEGDGAAAMRYTEARLAKITQEAYLADLDKDIIDFVPNFDETEKEPAVLPVRIPNLLLNGAEGIAVGMATSIPTHNLGEIVDAVKAYMKNNDITTKQLMKYIKGPDFPTGGIVVNKDDLLEIYESGAGKIKVRGKVEVEEMKGGKKRLVITEIPYTMIGAGIGKFLNDVCALVETKKTSDIVDISNESSKEGIRIVLELKKNADVDNLINLLYKKTKLEDTFGVNMLAIVDGR
;
A
#
# COMPACT_ATOMS: atom_id res chain seq x y z
N GLU A 1 9.62 14.28 7.80
CA GLU A 1 8.80 13.50 6.82
C GLU A 1 8.92 11.99 7.02
N ALA A 2 10.11 11.40 7.06
CA ALA A 2 10.30 9.95 7.17
C ALA A 2 9.59 9.33 8.39
N LEU A 3 9.64 9.97 9.55
CA LEU A 3 8.96 9.51 10.76
C LEU A 3 7.43 9.51 10.59
N VAL A 4 6.89 10.54 9.94
CA VAL A 4 5.45 10.66 9.65
C VAL A 4 5.00 9.49 8.77
N VAL A 5 5.72 9.19 7.69
CA VAL A 5 5.39 8.07 6.79
C VAL A 5 5.41 6.73 7.51
N LYS A 6 6.32 6.53 8.48
CA LYS A 6 6.41 5.29 9.28
C LYS A 6 5.23 5.09 10.23
N LYS A 7 4.47 6.16 10.52
CA LYS A 7 3.21 6.10 11.30
C LYS A 7 1.97 5.91 10.42
N GLN A 8 2.03 6.25 9.14
CA GLN A 8 0.87 6.24 8.25
C GLN A 8 0.47 4.82 7.84
N GLU A 9 -0.64 4.33 8.38
CA GLU A 9 -1.17 2.98 8.15
C GLU A 9 -1.58 2.74 6.69
N PHE A 10 -1.91 3.80 5.95
CA PHE A 10 -2.28 3.73 4.54
C PHE A 10 -1.06 3.70 3.58
N LYS A 11 0.16 3.83 4.09
CA LYS A 11 1.40 3.78 3.30
C LYS A 11 2.29 2.58 3.63
N LYS A 12 2.12 1.97 4.79
CA LYS A 12 2.99 0.90 5.28
C LYS A 12 2.20 -0.36 5.61
N GLY A 13 2.76 -1.51 5.29
CA GLY A 13 2.18 -2.80 5.65
C GLY A 13 2.15 -3.04 7.17
N MET A 14 3.17 -2.53 7.87
CA MET A 14 3.23 -2.51 9.33
C MET A 14 3.85 -1.19 9.79
N ILE A 15 3.14 -0.45 10.61
CA ILE A 15 3.66 0.81 11.17
C ILE A 15 4.77 0.54 12.18
N LEU A 16 5.84 1.31 12.10
CA LEU A 16 7.01 1.20 12.97
C LEU A 16 7.06 2.29 14.05
N VAL A 17 6.23 3.30 13.92
CA VAL A 17 6.10 4.42 14.86
C VAL A 17 4.68 4.44 15.39
N ASP A 18 4.53 4.42 16.70
CA ASP A 18 3.28 4.69 17.38
C ASP A 18 3.20 6.20 17.65
N GLY A 19 2.13 6.84 17.18
CA GLY A 19 1.99 8.29 17.22
C GLY A 19 0.66 8.73 17.78
N HIS A 20 0.68 9.87 18.47
CA HIS A 20 -0.50 10.56 18.95
C HIS A 20 -0.61 11.94 18.31
N GLY A 21 -1.79 12.26 17.82
CA GLY A 21 -2.06 13.49 17.08
C GLY A 21 -2.32 13.27 15.60
N ASN A 22 -2.27 14.35 14.82
CA ASN A 22 -2.54 14.31 13.38
C ASN A 22 -1.26 14.04 12.59
N PHE A 23 -1.17 12.88 11.98
CA PHE A 23 -0.08 12.43 11.09
C PHE A 23 -0.47 12.44 9.60
N GLY A 24 -1.54 13.16 9.26
CA GLY A 24 -2.05 13.20 7.90
C GLY A 24 -3.17 12.21 7.64
N SER A 25 -3.77 12.30 6.45
CA SER A 25 -4.86 11.42 6.02
C SER A 25 -4.56 10.75 4.70
N ILE A 26 -5.30 9.68 4.41
CA ILE A 26 -5.24 8.98 3.13
C ILE A 26 -5.65 9.87 1.95
N GLU A 27 -6.41 10.93 2.22
CA GLU A 27 -6.89 11.90 1.22
C GLU A 27 -5.86 12.96 0.87
N GLY A 28 -4.70 12.94 1.53
CA GLY A 28 -3.58 13.84 1.24
C GLY A 28 -3.46 15.04 2.18
N ASP A 29 -4.25 15.10 3.25
CA ASP A 29 -4.05 16.11 4.27
C ASP A 29 -2.67 15.94 4.91
N GLY A 30 -1.97 17.04 5.08
CA GLY A 30 -0.66 17.06 5.71
C GLY A 30 -0.71 16.74 7.20
N ALA A 31 0.39 16.21 7.73
CA ALA A 31 0.55 16.08 9.17
C ALA A 31 0.58 17.44 9.85
N ALA A 32 0.10 17.51 11.10
CA ALA A 32 0.25 18.67 11.93
C ALA A 32 1.74 19.00 12.18
N ALA A 33 2.04 20.24 12.55
CA ALA A 33 3.38 20.62 12.96
C ALA A 33 3.85 19.73 14.13
N MET A 34 5.13 19.36 14.14
CA MET A 34 5.68 18.39 15.09
C MET A 34 5.47 18.76 16.57
N ARG A 35 5.28 20.05 16.89
CA ARG A 35 4.98 20.50 18.26
C ARG A 35 3.60 20.09 18.77
N TYR A 36 2.73 19.58 17.87
CA TYR A 36 1.38 19.12 18.22
C TYR A 36 1.24 17.60 18.21
N THR A 37 2.31 16.88 17.95
CA THR A 37 2.30 15.42 17.86
C THR A 37 3.30 14.79 18.80
N GLU A 38 2.98 13.57 19.23
CA GLU A 38 3.87 12.71 20.01
C GLU A 38 4.19 11.46 19.23
N ALA A 39 5.38 10.92 19.38
CA ALA A 39 5.81 9.72 18.70
C ALA A 39 6.68 8.85 19.61
N ARG A 40 6.49 7.56 19.54
CA ARG A 40 7.34 6.56 20.18
C ARG A 40 7.54 5.36 19.25
N LEU A 41 8.47 4.49 19.56
CA LEU A 41 8.64 3.25 18.82
C LEU A 41 7.44 2.34 19.02
N ALA A 42 6.92 1.77 17.92
CA ALA A 42 5.93 0.71 18.02
C ALA A 42 6.55 -0.53 18.68
N LYS A 43 5.73 -1.34 19.34
CA LYS A 43 6.19 -2.55 20.02
C LYS A 43 6.96 -3.49 19.09
N ILE A 44 6.46 -3.70 17.87
CA ILE A 44 7.12 -4.54 16.86
C ILE A 44 8.51 -4.00 16.49
N THR A 45 8.70 -2.68 16.47
CA THR A 45 10.00 -2.06 16.18
C THR A 45 11.01 -2.40 17.24
N GLN A 46 10.62 -2.34 18.51
CA GLN A 46 11.51 -2.71 19.63
C GLN A 46 11.86 -4.20 19.61
N GLU A 47 10.87 -5.07 19.37
CA GLU A 47 11.03 -6.52 19.50
C GLU A 47 11.63 -7.21 18.26
N ALA A 48 11.36 -6.68 17.06
CA ALA A 48 11.76 -7.33 15.81
C ALA A 48 12.82 -6.59 14.99
N TYR A 49 13.05 -5.31 15.29
CA TYR A 49 13.99 -4.48 14.53
C TYR A 49 15.21 -4.06 15.36
N LEU A 50 15.06 -3.81 16.65
CA LEU A 50 16.10 -3.24 17.50
C LEU A 50 16.56 -4.16 18.64
N ALA A 51 15.85 -5.24 18.91
CA ALA A 51 16.12 -6.11 20.05
C ALA A 51 17.51 -6.75 20.06
N ASP A 52 18.16 -6.87 18.92
CA ASP A 52 19.48 -7.48 18.77
C ASP A 52 20.60 -6.45 18.51
N LEU A 53 20.30 -5.15 18.64
CA LEU A 53 21.23 -4.06 18.32
C LEU A 53 22.52 -4.12 19.13
N ASP A 54 22.42 -4.51 20.40
CA ASP A 54 23.57 -4.57 21.36
C ASP A 54 24.24 -5.95 21.43
N LYS A 55 23.91 -6.86 20.50
CA LYS A 55 24.41 -8.26 20.56
C LYS A 55 25.62 -8.55 19.70
N ASP A 56 26.29 -7.52 19.20
CA ASP A 56 27.52 -7.64 18.39
C ASP A 56 27.36 -8.56 17.15
N ILE A 57 26.19 -8.47 16.52
CA ILE A 57 25.84 -9.26 15.32
C ILE A 57 25.80 -8.45 14.03
N ILE A 58 26.04 -7.14 14.11
CA ILE A 58 26.09 -6.20 12.99
C ILE A 58 27.26 -5.25 13.14
N ASP A 59 27.72 -4.72 12.02
CA ASP A 59 28.79 -3.73 11.99
C ASP A 59 28.26 -2.34 12.31
N PHE A 60 29.07 -1.56 13.04
CA PHE A 60 28.84 -0.16 13.31
C PHE A 60 29.87 0.69 12.56
N VAL A 61 29.40 1.75 11.94
CA VAL A 61 30.21 2.72 11.20
C VAL A 61 30.12 4.11 11.86
N PRO A 62 31.11 4.99 11.67
CA PRO A 62 30.99 6.37 12.11
C PRO A 62 29.77 7.04 11.45
N ASN A 63 29.06 7.89 12.20
CA ASN A 63 28.04 8.76 11.66
C ASN A 63 28.67 9.88 10.81
N PHE A 64 27.85 10.78 10.24
CA PHE A 64 28.29 11.80 9.29
C PHE A 64 29.42 12.71 9.83
N ASP A 65 29.37 13.11 11.10
CA ASP A 65 30.36 13.98 11.74
C ASP A 65 31.41 13.22 12.58
N GLU A 66 31.39 11.89 12.52
CA GLU A 66 32.31 10.98 13.21
C GLU A 66 32.29 11.10 14.77
N THR A 67 31.26 11.74 15.32
CA THR A 67 31.09 11.93 16.76
C THR A 67 30.54 10.70 17.46
N GLU A 68 29.75 9.90 16.73
CA GLU A 68 29.09 8.69 17.24
C GLU A 68 29.19 7.55 16.21
N LYS A 69 28.76 6.36 16.61
CA LYS A 69 28.65 5.21 15.72
C LYS A 69 27.20 4.87 15.48
N GLU A 70 26.90 4.50 14.26
CA GLU A 70 25.58 4.02 13.86
C GLU A 70 25.65 2.63 13.23
N PRO A 71 24.59 1.81 13.30
CA PRO A 71 24.59 0.49 12.68
C PRO A 71 24.63 0.64 11.14
N ALA A 72 25.50 -0.13 10.49
CA ALA A 72 25.56 -0.18 9.03
C ALA A 72 24.24 -0.67 8.43
N VAL A 73 23.63 -1.67 9.09
CA VAL A 73 22.25 -2.16 8.81
C VAL A 73 21.60 -2.52 10.12
N LEU A 74 20.27 -2.44 10.19
CA LEU A 74 19.52 -2.87 11.38
C LEU A 74 19.44 -4.40 11.47
N PRO A 75 19.57 -5.00 12.67
CA PRO A 75 19.45 -6.44 12.89
C PRO A 75 18.00 -6.91 12.89
N VAL A 76 17.32 -6.74 11.77
CA VAL A 76 15.90 -7.07 11.66
C VAL A 76 15.66 -8.58 11.64
N ARG A 77 14.63 -9.04 12.34
CA ARG A 77 14.24 -10.45 12.43
C ARG A 77 13.28 -10.89 11.35
N ILE A 78 12.73 -9.94 10.59
CA ILE A 78 11.77 -10.18 9.51
C ILE A 78 12.20 -9.40 8.27
N PRO A 79 11.87 -9.89 7.04
CA PRO A 79 12.19 -9.19 5.80
C PRO A 79 11.38 -7.89 5.64
N ASN A 80 11.86 -6.81 6.26
CA ASN A 80 11.17 -5.51 6.23
C ASN A 80 10.95 -4.99 4.81
N LEU A 81 11.88 -5.27 3.91
CA LEU A 81 11.77 -4.83 2.51
C LEU A 81 10.51 -5.37 1.82
N LEU A 82 10.12 -6.60 2.12
CA LEU A 82 8.89 -7.19 1.62
C LEU A 82 7.67 -6.75 2.43
N LEU A 83 7.80 -6.63 3.75
CA LEU A 83 6.69 -6.27 4.63
C LEU A 83 6.18 -4.85 4.35
N ASN A 84 7.09 -3.89 4.35
CA ASN A 84 6.76 -2.47 4.23
C ASN A 84 7.00 -1.90 2.82
N GLY A 85 7.58 -2.71 1.92
CA GLY A 85 7.97 -2.23 0.61
C GLY A 85 9.04 -1.15 0.65
N ALA A 86 9.37 -0.64 -0.48
CA ALA A 86 10.27 0.50 -0.65
C ALA A 86 9.88 1.31 -1.88
N GLU A 87 10.03 2.60 -1.80
CA GLU A 87 9.85 3.52 -2.90
C GLU A 87 10.91 4.61 -2.81
N GLY A 88 11.65 4.81 -3.87
CA GLY A 88 12.70 5.81 -3.91
C GLY A 88 13.23 6.07 -5.31
N ILE A 89 13.65 7.30 -5.52
CA ILE A 89 14.24 7.76 -6.77
C ILE A 89 15.62 8.32 -6.47
N ALA A 90 16.64 7.72 -7.08
CA ALA A 90 18.03 8.16 -7.00
C ALA A 90 18.54 8.53 -8.39
N VAL A 91 19.75 9.05 -8.48
CA VAL A 91 20.38 9.32 -9.77
C VAL A 91 20.74 7.98 -10.43
N GLY A 92 20.17 7.74 -11.61
CA GLY A 92 20.43 6.55 -12.41
C GLY A 92 19.70 5.28 -11.95
N MET A 93 18.95 5.31 -10.84
CA MET A 93 18.22 4.15 -10.37
C MET A 93 16.96 4.53 -9.57
N ALA A 94 15.99 3.66 -9.56
CA ALA A 94 14.78 3.82 -8.77
C ALA A 94 14.35 2.45 -8.22
N THR A 95 13.68 2.45 -7.07
CA THR A 95 13.05 1.24 -6.54
C THR A 95 11.58 1.46 -6.27
N SER A 96 10.79 0.44 -6.52
CA SER A 96 9.36 0.40 -6.23
C SER A 96 8.97 -1.04 -5.88
N ILE A 97 8.90 -1.32 -4.58
CA ILE A 97 8.62 -2.64 -4.03
C ILE A 97 7.30 -2.56 -3.28
N PRO A 98 6.30 -3.40 -3.63
CA PRO A 98 5.01 -3.40 -2.95
C PRO A 98 5.13 -4.00 -1.53
N THR A 99 4.17 -3.66 -0.68
CA THR A 99 4.02 -4.27 0.64
C THR A 99 3.46 -5.70 0.54
N HIS A 100 3.74 -6.53 1.57
CA HIS A 100 3.27 -7.91 1.65
C HIS A 100 2.70 -8.22 3.04
N ASN A 101 1.95 -9.30 3.13
CA ASN A 101 1.31 -9.74 4.36
C ASN A 101 2.34 -10.36 5.33
N LEU A 102 2.32 -9.94 6.59
CA LEU A 102 3.26 -10.41 7.61
C LEU A 102 3.15 -11.92 7.84
N GLY A 103 1.94 -12.46 7.94
CA GLY A 103 1.73 -13.89 8.17
C GLY A 103 2.27 -14.73 7.01
N GLU A 104 2.02 -14.32 5.78
CA GLU A 104 2.54 -14.95 4.57
C GLU A 104 4.08 -14.89 4.50
N ILE A 105 4.67 -13.76 4.86
CA ILE A 105 6.13 -13.59 4.93
C ILE A 105 6.74 -14.54 5.96
N VAL A 106 6.17 -14.61 7.16
CA VAL A 106 6.66 -15.51 8.21
C VAL A 106 6.61 -16.97 7.78
N ASP A 107 5.53 -17.40 7.13
CA ASP A 107 5.39 -18.76 6.62
C ASP A 107 6.42 -19.05 5.50
N ALA A 108 6.67 -18.09 4.62
CA ALA A 108 7.72 -18.19 3.59
C ALA A 108 9.12 -18.28 4.20
N VAL A 109 9.43 -17.49 5.23
CA VAL A 109 10.71 -17.57 5.97
C VAL A 109 10.89 -18.94 6.60
N LYS A 110 9.86 -19.49 7.25
CA LYS A 110 9.90 -20.86 7.82
C LYS A 110 10.16 -21.93 6.75
N ALA A 111 9.56 -21.78 5.57
CA ALA A 111 9.80 -22.68 4.46
C ALA A 111 11.22 -22.58 3.91
N TYR A 112 11.74 -21.38 3.77
CA TYR A 112 13.12 -21.11 3.36
C TYR A 112 14.15 -21.69 4.35
N MET A 113 13.91 -21.53 5.66
CA MET A 113 14.77 -22.12 6.70
C MET A 113 14.84 -23.64 6.64
N LYS A 114 13.78 -24.31 6.19
CA LYS A 114 13.75 -25.77 6.03
C LYS A 114 14.44 -26.24 4.73
N ASN A 115 14.43 -25.41 3.71
CA ASN A 115 15.00 -25.67 2.40
C ASN A 115 15.48 -24.38 1.75
N ASN A 116 16.78 -24.11 1.83
CA ASN A 116 17.37 -22.89 1.27
C ASN A 116 17.37 -22.85 -0.27
N ASP A 117 17.17 -23.99 -0.92
CA ASP A 117 17.08 -24.12 -2.38
C ASP A 117 15.64 -23.97 -2.90
N ILE A 118 14.71 -23.55 -2.04
CA ILE A 118 13.32 -23.32 -2.41
C ILE A 118 13.21 -22.29 -3.55
N THR A 119 12.43 -22.60 -4.57
CA THR A 119 12.25 -21.71 -5.74
C THR A 119 11.25 -20.60 -5.46
N THR A 120 11.30 -19.52 -6.25
CA THR A 120 10.29 -18.43 -6.20
C THR A 120 8.86 -18.98 -6.33
N LYS A 121 8.64 -19.88 -7.28
CA LYS A 121 7.34 -20.53 -7.47
C LYS A 121 6.86 -21.29 -6.22
N GLN A 122 7.77 -21.94 -5.51
CA GLN A 122 7.45 -22.65 -4.28
C GLN A 122 7.19 -21.67 -3.12
N LEU A 123 7.95 -20.57 -3.02
CA LEU A 123 7.70 -19.50 -2.04
C LEU A 123 6.34 -18.83 -2.24
N MET A 124 5.87 -18.72 -3.47
CA MET A 124 4.55 -18.18 -3.80
C MET A 124 3.38 -19.05 -3.34
N LYS A 125 3.62 -20.26 -2.85
CA LYS A 125 2.60 -21.03 -2.13
C LYS A 125 2.26 -20.40 -0.78
N TYR A 126 3.20 -19.63 -0.21
CA TYR A 126 3.06 -18.91 1.06
C TYR A 126 2.77 -17.43 0.85
N ILE A 127 3.54 -16.77 -0.01
CA ILE A 127 3.31 -15.37 -0.42
C ILE A 127 2.52 -15.38 -1.73
N LYS A 128 1.22 -15.11 -1.65
CA LYS A 128 0.31 -15.17 -2.80
C LYS A 128 0.48 -14.00 -3.77
N GLY A 129 0.99 -12.89 -3.29
CA GLY A 129 1.17 -11.65 -4.02
C GLY A 129 1.34 -10.48 -3.06
N PRO A 130 1.35 -9.25 -3.57
CA PRO A 130 1.40 -8.07 -2.73
C PRO A 130 0.13 -7.94 -1.86
N ASP A 131 0.28 -7.29 -0.73
CA ASP A 131 -0.80 -6.93 0.19
C ASP A 131 -0.69 -5.44 0.50
N PHE A 132 -1.46 -4.64 -0.24
CA PHE A 132 -1.43 -3.19 -0.10
C PHE A 132 -2.22 -2.72 1.13
N PRO A 133 -1.75 -1.67 1.84
CA PRO A 133 -2.46 -1.13 3.00
C PRO A 133 -3.87 -0.63 2.67
N THR A 134 -4.10 -0.25 1.42
CA THR A 134 -5.39 0.24 0.91
C THR A 134 -6.31 -0.88 0.43
N GLY A 135 -5.85 -2.13 0.45
CA GLY A 135 -6.58 -3.26 -0.11
C GLY A 135 -6.56 -3.29 -1.63
N GLY A 136 -7.65 -3.70 -2.22
CA GLY A 136 -7.80 -3.85 -3.66
C GLY A 136 -7.70 -5.30 -4.12
N ILE A 137 -7.85 -5.49 -5.42
CA ILE A 137 -7.86 -6.79 -6.06
C ILE A 137 -6.82 -6.80 -7.17
N VAL A 138 -5.88 -7.73 -7.14
CA VAL A 138 -4.91 -7.96 -8.22
C VAL A 138 -5.62 -8.65 -9.39
N VAL A 139 -5.60 -8.00 -10.54
CA VAL A 139 -6.30 -8.49 -11.75
C VAL A 139 -5.45 -9.48 -12.54
N ASN A 140 -4.16 -9.25 -12.61
CA ASN A 140 -3.22 -10.05 -13.42
C ASN A 140 -2.34 -10.96 -12.55
N LYS A 141 -2.95 -11.73 -11.66
CA LYS A 141 -2.21 -12.63 -10.75
C LYS A 141 -1.29 -13.63 -11.46
N ASP A 142 -1.62 -14.01 -12.68
CA ASP A 142 -0.83 -14.98 -13.45
C ASP A 142 0.53 -14.40 -13.88
N ASP A 143 0.68 -13.10 -13.91
CA ASP A 143 1.94 -12.42 -14.22
C ASP A 143 2.88 -12.32 -13.01
N LEU A 144 2.39 -12.58 -11.79
CA LEU A 144 3.15 -12.35 -10.55
C LEU A 144 4.42 -13.19 -10.45
N LEU A 145 4.41 -14.43 -10.94
CA LEU A 145 5.61 -15.27 -10.91
C LEU A 145 6.75 -14.64 -11.70
N GLU A 146 6.47 -14.19 -12.92
CA GLU A 146 7.47 -13.54 -13.78
C GLU A 146 7.96 -12.24 -13.16
N ILE A 147 7.06 -11.46 -12.56
CA ILE A 147 7.41 -10.21 -11.87
C ILE A 147 8.35 -10.46 -10.70
N TYR A 148 8.08 -11.47 -9.87
CA TYR A 148 8.95 -11.81 -8.74
C TYR A 148 10.29 -12.42 -9.18
N GLU A 149 10.32 -13.19 -10.26
CA GLU A 149 11.56 -13.77 -10.79
C GLU A 149 12.45 -12.72 -11.44
N SER A 150 11.87 -11.80 -12.21
CA SER A 150 12.61 -10.73 -12.89
C SER A 150 12.87 -9.51 -12.00
N GLY A 151 12.09 -9.32 -10.94
CA GLY A 151 12.12 -8.13 -10.10
C GLY A 151 11.49 -6.89 -10.72
N ALA A 152 10.87 -7.00 -11.89
CA ALA A 152 10.25 -5.88 -12.59
C ALA A 152 8.94 -6.29 -13.28
N GLY A 153 8.00 -5.36 -13.37
CA GLY A 153 6.75 -5.59 -14.06
C GLY A 153 5.64 -4.66 -13.61
N LYS A 154 4.43 -4.97 -14.02
CA LYS A 154 3.25 -4.15 -13.76
C LYS A 154 2.17 -4.99 -13.10
N ILE A 155 1.76 -4.57 -11.90
CA ILE A 155 0.64 -5.19 -11.17
C ILE A 155 -0.59 -4.32 -11.38
N LYS A 156 -1.66 -4.90 -11.94
CA LYS A 156 -2.95 -4.22 -12.12
C LYS A 156 -3.79 -4.44 -10.89
N VAL A 157 -4.22 -3.35 -10.27
CA VAL A 157 -5.01 -3.36 -9.03
C VAL A 157 -6.33 -2.65 -9.26
N ARG A 158 -7.43 -3.28 -8.84
CA ARG A 158 -8.77 -2.70 -8.81
C ARG A 158 -9.16 -2.34 -7.39
N GLY A 159 -9.90 -1.24 -7.24
CA GLY A 159 -10.67 -0.98 -6.04
C GLY A 159 -11.79 -1.99 -5.86
N LYS A 160 -12.18 -2.22 -4.62
CA LYS A 160 -13.31 -3.07 -4.27
C LYS A 160 -14.58 -2.25 -4.23
N VAL A 161 -15.60 -2.71 -4.98
CA VAL A 161 -16.91 -2.08 -5.07
C VAL A 161 -17.96 -3.02 -4.54
N GLU A 162 -18.79 -2.53 -3.63
CA GLU A 162 -19.96 -3.24 -3.08
C GLU A 162 -21.24 -2.57 -3.55
N VAL A 163 -22.29 -3.35 -3.76
CA VAL A 163 -23.61 -2.87 -4.14
C VAL A 163 -24.50 -2.91 -2.90
N GLU A 164 -25.05 -1.76 -2.52
CA GLU A 164 -26.00 -1.66 -1.43
C GLU A 164 -27.41 -1.37 -1.98
N GLU A 165 -28.40 -2.11 -1.47
CA GLU A 165 -29.81 -1.89 -1.75
C GLU A 165 -30.34 -0.72 -0.91
N MET A 166 -31.12 0.18 -1.56
CA MET A 166 -31.78 1.29 -0.90
C MET A 166 -33.30 1.17 -0.98
N LYS A 167 -34.00 1.95 -0.18
CA LYS A 167 -35.46 2.01 -0.22
C LYS A 167 -35.97 2.40 -1.63
N GLY A 168 -37.05 1.78 -2.06
CA GLY A 168 -37.68 2.08 -3.36
C GLY A 168 -37.03 1.40 -4.57
N GLY A 169 -36.20 0.37 -4.35
CA GLY A 169 -35.52 -0.37 -5.44
C GLY A 169 -34.36 0.38 -6.07
N LYS A 170 -33.89 1.44 -5.43
CA LYS A 170 -32.64 2.12 -5.80
C LYS A 170 -31.44 1.36 -5.24
N LYS A 171 -30.29 1.51 -5.91
CA LYS A 171 -29.00 0.96 -5.48
C LYS A 171 -27.97 2.06 -5.36
N ARG A 172 -26.94 1.78 -4.57
CA ARG A 172 -25.74 2.60 -4.54
C ARG A 172 -24.50 1.72 -4.62
N LEU A 173 -23.45 2.26 -5.21
CA LEU A 173 -22.13 1.65 -5.21
C LEU A 173 -21.33 2.22 -4.05
N VAL A 174 -20.65 1.36 -3.31
CA VAL A 174 -19.78 1.74 -2.22
C VAL A 174 -18.39 1.21 -2.51
N ILE A 175 -17.44 2.12 -2.65
CA ILE A 175 -16.02 1.79 -2.82
C ILE A 175 -15.41 1.73 -1.43
N THR A 176 -14.93 0.55 -1.04
CA THR A 176 -14.40 0.27 0.30
C THR A 176 -12.88 0.07 0.29
N GLU A 177 -12.30 -0.22 -0.86
CA GLU A 177 -10.86 -0.35 -1.06
C GLU A 177 -10.48 0.34 -2.38
N ILE A 178 -9.32 0.95 -2.40
CA ILE A 178 -8.80 1.68 -3.57
C ILE A 178 -7.43 1.16 -3.97
N PRO A 179 -7.02 1.31 -5.24
CA PRO A 179 -5.64 1.07 -5.63
C PRO A 179 -4.69 1.94 -4.79
N TYR A 180 -3.56 1.37 -4.39
CA TYR A 180 -2.54 2.08 -3.61
C TYR A 180 -2.09 3.39 -4.28
N THR A 181 -2.06 3.40 -5.60
CA THR A 181 -1.69 4.57 -6.41
C THR A 181 -2.69 5.73 -6.34
N MET A 182 -3.89 5.51 -5.78
CA MET A 182 -4.94 6.52 -5.65
C MET A 182 -4.83 7.33 -4.35
N ILE A 183 -4.00 6.94 -3.39
CA ILE A 183 -3.86 7.67 -2.11
C ILE A 183 -3.46 9.13 -2.32
N GLY A 184 -3.84 9.98 -1.38
CA GLY A 184 -3.56 11.42 -1.44
C GLY A 184 -4.45 12.13 -2.46
N ALA A 185 -3.88 12.99 -3.26
CA ALA A 185 -4.60 13.77 -4.28
C ALA A 185 -5.35 12.93 -5.32
N GLY A 186 -5.02 11.64 -5.43
CA GLY A 186 -5.68 10.70 -6.34
C GLY A 186 -7.15 10.46 -6.00
N ILE A 187 -7.54 10.53 -4.73
CA ILE A 187 -8.95 10.39 -4.31
C ILE A 187 -9.79 11.56 -4.83
N GLY A 188 -9.33 12.80 -4.61
CA GLY A 188 -10.01 13.99 -5.13
C GLY A 188 -10.08 13.99 -6.66
N LYS A 189 -9.01 13.59 -7.32
CA LYS A 189 -9.00 13.44 -8.78
C LYS A 189 -10.01 12.40 -9.26
N PHE A 190 -10.11 11.25 -8.59
CA PHE A 190 -11.11 10.23 -8.89
C PHE A 190 -12.55 10.76 -8.79
N LEU A 191 -12.86 11.51 -7.73
CA LEU A 191 -14.18 12.14 -7.58
C LEU A 191 -14.51 13.07 -8.75
N ASN A 192 -13.53 13.89 -9.16
CA ASN A 192 -13.68 14.78 -10.31
C ASN A 192 -13.84 14.00 -11.63
N ASP A 193 -13.09 12.94 -11.82
CA ASP A 193 -13.18 12.09 -13.02
C ASP A 193 -14.55 11.44 -13.13
N VAL A 194 -15.15 11.00 -12.02
CA VAL A 194 -16.53 10.48 -12.00
C VAL A 194 -17.55 11.56 -12.35
N CYS A 195 -17.41 12.76 -11.79
CA CYS A 195 -18.28 13.89 -12.17
C CYS A 195 -18.16 14.20 -13.66
N ALA A 196 -16.96 14.19 -14.23
CA ALA A 196 -16.73 14.41 -15.64
C ALA A 196 -17.40 13.35 -16.54
N LEU A 197 -17.47 12.08 -16.09
CA LEU A 197 -18.21 11.04 -16.82
C LEU A 197 -19.71 11.35 -16.91
N VAL A 198 -20.28 11.93 -15.87
CA VAL A 198 -21.69 12.34 -15.87
C VAL A 198 -21.91 13.57 -16.75
N GLU A 199 -21.08 14.60 -16.60
CA GLU A 199 -21.16 15.84 -17.38
C GLU A 199 -20.99 15.62 -18.87
N THR A 200 -20.07 14.75 -19.25
CA THR A 200 -19.82 14.39 -20.66
C THR A 200 -20.79 13.33 -21.20
N LYS A 201 -21.79 12.97 -20.41
CA LYS A 201 -22.84 11.98 -20.78
C LYS A 201 -22.28 10.60 -21.15
N LYS A 202 -21.14 10.21 -20.59
CA LYS A 202 -20.59 8.84 -20.70
C LYS A 202 -21.40 7.85 -19.88
N THR A 203 -22.02 8.32 -18.81
CA THR A 203 -23.04 7.60 -18.03
C THR A 203 -24.14 8.55 -17.59
N SER A 204 -25.35 8.02 -17.46
CA SER A 204 -26.51 8.71 -16.88
C SER A 204 -27.00 8.02 -15.61
N ASP A 205 -26.29 7.01 -15.13
CA ASP A 205 -26.74 6.15 -14.04
C ASP A 205 -26.39 6.69 -12.64
N ILE A 206 -25.50 7.66 -12.55
CA ILE A 206 -25.04 8.25 -11.29
C ILE A 206 -25.85 9.52 -11.00
N VAL A 207 -26.49 9.55 -9.85
CA VAL A 207 -27.26 10.71 -9.35
C VAL A 207 -26.41 11.62 -8.48
N ASP A 208 -25.59 11.02 -7.60
CA ASP A 208 -24.74 11.75 -6.68
C ASP A 208 -23.51 10.94 -6.33
N ILE A 209 -22.45 11.62 -5.92
CA ILE A 209 -21.22 11.04 -5.41
C ILE A 209 -20.82 11.76 -4.13
N SER A 210 -20.50 11.00 -3.09
CA SER A 210 -20.02 11.52 -1.82
C SER A 210 -18.84 10.71 -1.29
N ASN A 211 -17.93 11.40 -0.60
CA ASN A 211 -16.83 10.78 0.11
C ASN A 211 -17.17 10.74 1.59
N GLU A 212 -17.50 9.57 2.08
CA GLU A 212 -17.85 9.30 3.48
C GLU A 212 -16.69 8.61 4.23
N SER A 213 -15.48 8.66 3.68
CA SER A 213 -14.30 8.05 4.27
C SER A 213 -13.99 8.68 5.63
N SER A 214 -13.53 7.86 6.57
CA SER A 214 -13.21 8.25 7.94
C SER A 214 -12.01 7.47 8.46
N LYS A 215 -11.73 7.58 9.76
CA LYS A 215 -10.72 6.76 10.44
C LYS A 215 -11.03 5.26 10.38
N GLU A 216 -12.28 4.89 10.16
CA GLU A 216 -12.73 3.49 10.04
C GLU A 216 -12.41 2.89 8.67
N GLY A 217 -12.08 3.72 7.68
CA GLY A 217 -11.68 3.27 6.35
C GLY A 217 -12.24 4.11 5.21
N ILE A 218 -11.92 3.68 4.01
CA ILE A 218 -12.43 4.27 2.76
C ILE A 218 -13.90 3.91 2.59
N ARG A 219 -14.69 4.93 2.29
CA ARG A 219 -16.08 4.81 1.92
C ARG A 219 -16.46 5.91 0.93
N ILE A 220 -16.43 5.59 -0.35
CA ILE A 220 -16.88 6.49 -1.43
C ILE A 220 -18.18 5.94 -1.98
N VAL A 221 -19.24 6.74 -1.95
CA VAL A 221 -20.60 6.33 -2.26
C VAL A 221 -21.07 7.00 -3.54
N LEU A 222 -21.52 6.20 -4.50
CA LEU A 222 -22.18 6.63 -5.73
C LEU A 222 -23.65 6.22 -5.64
N GLU A 223 -24.54 7.20 -5.54
CA GLU A 223 -25.98 6.96 -5.62
C GLU A 223 -26.41 6.79 -7.07
N LEU A 224 -27.16 5.73 -7.35
CA LEU A 224 -27.59 5.38 -8.69
C LEU A 224 -29.06 5.70 -8.90
N LYS A 225 -29.43 6.02 -10.15
CA LYS A 225 -30.83 6.12 -10.55
C LYS A 225 -31.53 4.75 -10.45
N LYS A 226 -32.83 4.78 -10.37
CA LYS A 226 -33.64 3.55 -10.43
C LYS A 226 -33.40 2.83 -11.78
N ASN A 227 -33.24 1.50 -11.73
CA ASN A 227 -32.94 0.65 -12.89
C ASN A 227 -31.61 0.94 -13.60
N ALA A 228 -30.59 1.43 -12.87
CA ALA A 228 -29.24 1.57 -13.38
C ALA A 228 -28.63 0.20 -13.75
N ASP A 229 -27.86 0.16 -14.82
CA ASP A 229 -27.04 -1.00 -15.20
C ASP A 229 -25.74 -1.02 -14.36
N VAL A 230 -25.79 -1.70 -13.22
CA VAL A 230 -24.74 -1.72 -12.22
C VAL A 230 -23.44 -2.31 -12.78
N ASP A 231 -23.51 -3.45 -13.44
CA ASP A 231 -22.32 -4.15 -13.94
C ASP A 231 -21.61 -3.34 -15.02
N ASN A 232 -22.36 -2.75 -15.93
CA ASN A 232 -21.79 -1.89 -16.95
C ASN A 232 -21.17 -0.62 -16.37
N LEU A 233 -21.79 -0.04 -15.35
CA LEU A 233 -21.26 1.14 -14.66
C LEU A 233 -19.95 0.81 -13.94
N ILE A 234 -19.86 -0.30 -13.22
CA ILE A 234 -18.63 -0.75 -12.56
C ILE A 234 -17.51 -0.94 -13.58
N ASN A 235 -17.78 -1.59 -14.69
CA ASN A 235 -16.82 -1.78 -15.78
C ASN A 235 -16.37 -0.44 -16.39
N LEU A 236 -17.30 0.51 -16.56
CA LEU A 236 -16.98 1.85 -17.03
C LEU A 236 -16.01 2.57 -16.08
N LEU A 237 -16.25 2.49 -14.76
CA LEU A 237 -15.38 3.08 -13.74
C LEU A 237 -13.97 2.50 -13.82
N TYR A 238 -13.82 1.18 -13.91
CA TYR A 238 -12.53 0.53 -14.07
C TYR A 238 -11.80 0.95 -15.34
N LYS A 239 -12.53 1.10 -16.44
CA LYS A 239 -11.95 1.44 -17.76
C LYS A 239 -11.58 2.92 -17.89
N LYS A 240 -12.34 3.81 -17.26
CA LYS A 240 -12.26 5.26 -17.49
C LYS A 240 -11.71 6.07 -16.33
N THR A 241 -11.49 5.44 -15.18
CA THR A 241 -10.94 6.10 -13.99
C THR A 241 -9.79 5.29 -13.41
N LYS A 242 -9.13 5.85 -12.41
CA LYS A 242 -8.07 5.19 -11.64
C LYS A 242 -8.58 4.20 -10.60
N LEU A 243 -9.85 3.82 -10.62
CA LEU A 243 -10.38 2.71 -9.80
C LEU A 243 -9.74 1.37 -10.18
N GLU A 244 -9.26 1.22 -11.40
CA GLU A 244 -8.24 0.25 -11.79
C GLU A 244 -7.00 1.01 -12.22
N ASP A 245 -5.86 0.68 -11.62
CA ASP A 245 -4.59 1.31 -11.93
C ASP A 245 -3.44 0.32 -11.86
N THR A 246 -2.32 0.71 -12.40
CA THR A 246 -1.12 -0.12 -12.47
C THR A 246 -0.10 0.35 -11.44
N PHE A 247 0.36 -0.59 -10.61
CA PHE A 247 1.52 -0.43 -9.75
C PHE A 247 2.76 -0.94 -10.49
N GLY A 248 3.70 -0.05 -10.78
CA GLY A 248 4.98 -0.43 -11.40
C GLY A 248 5.91 -1.03 -10.37
N VAL A 249 6.36 -2.26 -10.61
CA VAL A 249 7.33 -2.97 -9.76
C VAL A 249 8.72 -2.82 -10.34
N ASN A 250 9.65 -2.43 -9.50
CA ASN A 250 11.09 -2.46 -9.75
C ASN A 250 11.80 -2.77 -8.42
N MET A 251 12.07 -4.04 -8.19
CA MET A 251 12.68 -4.53 -6.95
C MET A 251 14.19 -4.36 -6.99
N LEU A 252 14.65 -3.15 -6.76
CA LEU A 252 16.06 -2.83 -6.67
C LEU A 252 16.43 -2.61 -5.20
N ALA A 253 17.44 -3.29 -4.74
CA ALA A 253 18.00 -3.16 -3.40
C ALA A 253 19.52 -3.16 -3.46
N ILE A 254 20.16 -2.48 -2.50
CA ILE A 254 21.62 -2.48 -2.36
C ILE A 254 21.99 -3.61 -1.39
N VAL A 255 22.85 -4.51 -1.85
CA VAL A 255 23.42 -5.60 -1.05
C VAL A 255 24.94 -5.48 -1.11
N ASP A 256 25.61 -5.44 0.05
CA ASP A 256 27.06 -5.28 0.15
C ASP A 256 27.62 -4.11 -0.68
N GLY A 257 26.90 -2.98 -0.66
CA GLY A 257 27.30 -1.75 -1.35
C GLY A 257 27.11 -1.75 -2.88
N ARG A 258 26.38 -2.73 -3.40
CA ARG A 258 26.13 -2.88 -4.85
C ARG A 258 24.65 -3.01 -5.14
#